data_205acdc845ce0e4c0fca143cf90a2fde
#
_entry.id   205acdc845ce0e4c0fca143cf90a2fde
#
_cell.length_a   1.000
_cell.length_b   1.000
_cell.length_c   1.000
_cell.angle_alpha   90.00
_cell.angle_beta   90.00
_cell.angle_gamma   90.00
#
_symmetry.space_group_name_H-M   'P 1'
#
loop_
_entity.id
_entity.type
_entity.pdbx_description
1 polymer ?
#
loop_
_entity_poly.entity_id
_entity_poly.type
_entity_poly.pdbx_seq_one_letter_code
_entity_poly.pdbx_strand_id
1 'polypeptide(L)'
;DPSRITPAVKYNDGLDYVPTDKKVLFGHHFAAIAGAGPLVGPVIAAQFGYLPGMLWILIGSVLAGAVHDFVLLFSSVRYNGKSIADIAKGEISSLAGITTMLATLFLLIITMAGMSAVVANSLENSPWGFFTVSMTIPIAIFIGCYLRWIRPGQIKEATIIGVAMILAAVIFGPNVAASSLAPYFTYNREQIEISRYYEKLPKPILLATQEFVDGNIYWRDPAKDTVNNEG
;
A
#
# COMPACT_ATOMS: atom_id res chain seq x y z
N ASP A 1 -5.16 -34.20 5.40
CA ASP A 1 -5.60 -34.96 6.58
C ASP A 1 -6.21 -34.01 7.61
N PRO A 2 -7.54 -34.01 7.81
CA PRO A 2 -8.20 -33.11 8.75
C PRO A 2 -7.86 -33.39 10.23
N SER A 3 -7.28 -34.54 10.54
CA SER A 3 -6.81 -34.86 11.89
C SER A 3 -5.44 -34.28 12.23
N ARG A 4 -4.73 -33.74 11.25
CA ARG A 4 -3.39 -33.19 11.46
C ARG A 4 -3.45 -31.86 12.19
N ILE A 5 -2.80 -31.79 13.33
CA ILE A 5 -2.66 -30.57 14.12
C ILE A 5 -1.78 -29.56 13.35
N THR A 6 -2.27 -28.32 13.17
CA THR A 6 -1.51 -27.25 12.51
C THR A 6 -0.37 -26.74 13.39
N PRO A 7 0.72 -26.20 12.81
CA PRO A 7 1.84 -25.62 13.56
C PRO A 7 1.42 -24.57 14.59
N ALA A 8 0.44 -23.73 14.25
CA ALA A 8 -0.07 -22.71 15.15
C ALA A 8 -0.69 -23.26 16.44
N VAL A 9 -1.29 -24.47 16.38
CA VAL A 9 -1.83 -25.15 17.56
C VAL A 9 -0.73 -25.95 18.27
N LYS A 10 0.15 -26.61 17.50
CA LYS A 10 1.20 -27.49 18.05
C LYS A 10 2.28 -26.71 18.79
N TYR A 11 2.67 -25.55 18.28
CA TYR A 11 3.77 -24.72 18.80
C TYR A 11 3.27 -23.41 19.40
N ASN A 12 2.00 -23.34 19.81
CA ASN A 12 1.40 -22.13 20.34
C ASN A 12 2.23 -21.53 21.48
N ASP A 13 2.87 -20.40 21.21
CA ASP A 13 3.69 -19.61 22.15
C ASP A 13 3.05 -18.25 22.48
N GLY A 14 1.93 -17.92 21.84
CA GLY A 14 1.25 -16.64 21.99
C GLY A 14 1.93 -15.46 21.28
N LEU A 15 3.01 -15.69 20.56
CA LEU A 15 3.80 -14.67 19.84
C LEU A 15 3.89 -14.99 18.35
N ASP A 16 4.65 -16.04 17.99
CA ASP A 16 4.91 -16.42 16.60
C ASP A 16 3.88 -17.45 16.09
N TYR A 17 3.41 -18.30 16.98
CA TYR A 17 2.43 -19.35 16.67
C TYR A 17 1.14 -19.14 17.47
N VAL A 18 0.18 -18.48 16.85
CA VAL A 18 -1.12 -18.18 17.48
C VAL A 18 -2.26 -18.79 16.67
N PRO A 19 -3.08 -19.66 17.25
CA PRO A 19 -4.29 -20.16 16.61
C PRO A 19 -5.27 -19.00 16.36
N THR A 20 -5.64 -18.79 15.10
CA THR A 20 -6.49 -17.67 14.70
C THR A 20 -7.84 -18.19 14.17
N ASP A 21 -8.92 -17.45 14.42
CA ASP A 21 -10.25 -17.74 13.89
C ASP A 21 -10.21 -17.79 12.35
N LYS A 22 -10.92 -18.76 11.75
CA LYS A 22 -10.93 -18.98 10.30
C LYS A 22 -11.38 -17.76 9.49
N LYS A 23 -12.32 -16.96 10.02
CA LYS A 23 -12.84 -15.77 9.35
C LYS A 23 -11.82 -14.64 9.36
N VAL A 24 -11.11 -14.48 10.47
CA VAL A 24 -10.03 -13.51 10.60
C VAL A 24 -8.88 -13.89 9.68
N LEU A 25 -8.49 -15.16 9.65
CA LEU A 25 -7.44 -15.66 8.77
C LEU A 25 -7.79 -15.47 7.28
N PHE A 26 -9.04 -15.75 6.89
CA PHE A 26 -9.53 -15.50 5.53
C PHE A 26 -9.46 -14.01 5.18
N GLY A 27 -9.95 -13.12 6.06
CA GLY A 27 -9.89 -11.68 5.84
C GLY A 27 -8.47 -11.15 5.71
N HIS A 28 -7.55 -11.66 6.51
CA HIS A 28 -6.13 -11.30 6.46
C HIS A 28 -5.45 -11.74 5.16
N HIS A 29 -5.71 -12.98 4.74
CA HIS A 29 -5.21 -13.51 3.47
C HIS A 29 -5.78 -12.74 2.27
N PHE A 30 -7.08 -12.45 2.27
CA PHE A 30 -7.72 -11.65 1.25
C PHE A 30 -7.12 -10.23 1.17
N ALA A 31 -6.91 -9.59 2.32
CA ALA A 31 -6.29 -8.25 2.37
C ALA A 31 -4.86 -8.23 1.84
N ALA A 32 -4.09 -9.31 2.05
CA ALA A 32 -2.74 -9.44 1.51
C ALA A 32 -2.72 -9.54 -0.02
N ILE A 33 -3.74 -10.18 -0.61
CA ILE A 33 -3.87 -10.33 -2.08
C ILE A 33 -4.45 -9.05 -2.70
N ALA A 34 -5.47 -8.44 -2.08
CA ALA A 34 -6.20 -7.28 -2.60
C ALA A 34 -5.43 -5.95 -2.46
N GLY A 35 -4.17 -5.94 -2.88
CA GLY A 35 -3.33 -4.73 -2.91
C GLY A 35 -3.57 -3.85 -4.14
N ALA A 36 -2.73 -2.83 -4.33
CA ALA A 36 -2.81 -1.92 -5.47
C ALA A 36 -2.59 -2.62 -6.83
N GLY A 37 -1.79 -3.68 -6.87
CA GLY A 37 -1.51 -4.45 -8.07
C GLY A 37 -2.76 -5.01 -8.76
N PRO A 38 -3.63 -5.76 -8.06
CA PRO A 38 -4.88 -6.29 -8.60
C PRO A 38 -5.89 -5.24 -9.04
N LEU A 39 -5.79 -4.01 -8.55
CA LEU A 39 -6.64 -2.90 -9.00
C LEU A 39 -6.12 -2.25 -10.28
N VAL A 40 -4.83 -1.96 -10.33
CA VAL A 40 -4.20 -1.22 -11.43
C VAL A 40 -3.80 -2.15 -12.58
N GLY A 41 -3.40 -3.39 -12.27
CA GLY A 41 -2.97 -4.38 -13.27
C GLY A 41 -4.00 -4.61 -14.39
N PRO A 42 -5.27 -4.87 -14.09
CA PRO A 42 -6.32 -5.02 -15.10
C PRO A 42 -6.53 -3.77 -15.95
N VAL A 43 -6.43 -2.58 -15.37
CA VAL A 43 -6.56 -1.30 -16.10
C VAL A 43 -5.42 -1.13 -17.09
N ILE A 44 -4.19 -1.40 -16.68
CA ILE A 44 -3.03 -1.36 -17.57
C ILE A 44 -3.12 -2.45 -18.65
N ALA A 45 -3.52 -3.67 -18.28
CA ALA A 45 -3.68 -4.76 -19.23
C ALA A 45 -4.73 -4.44 -20.32
N ALA A 46 -5.81 -3.73 -19.96
CA ALA A 46 -6.84 -3.32 -20.91
C ALA A 46 -6.31 -2.34 -21.98
N GLN A 47 -5.25 -1.58 -21.71
CA GLN A 47 -4.61 -0.70 -22.69
C GLN A 47 -3.91 -1.47 -23.81
N PHE A 48 -3.51 -2.71 -23.57
CA PHE A 48 -2.89 -3.59 -24.57
C PHE A 48 -3.90 -4.46 -25.32
N GLY A 49 -5.18 -4.35 -24.98
CA GLY A 49 -6.27 -5.10 -25.57
C GLY A 49 -7.14 -5.78 -24.51
N TYR A 50 -8.44 -5.57 -24.62
CA TYR A 50 -9.38 -6.04 -23.59
C TYR A 50 -9.44 -7.57 -23.49
N LEU A 51 -9.60 -8.27 -24.61
CA LEU A 51 -9.80 -9.72 -24.62
C LEU A 51 -8.56 -10.52 -24.17
N PRO A 52 -7.36 -10.27 -24.71
CA PRO A 52 -6.14 -10.96 -24.25
C PRO A 52 -5.85 -10.72 -22.76
N GLY A 53 -6.00 -9.47 -22.30
CA GLY A 53 -5.79 -9.09 -20.90
C GLY A 53 -6.78 -9.80 -19.97
N MET A 54 -8.05 -9.80 -20.31
CA MET A 54 -9.11 -10.45 -19.53
C MET A 54 -8.89 -11.97 -19.43
N LEU A 55 -8.62 -12.64 -20.54
CA LEU A 55 -8.33 -14.09 -20.54
C LEU A 55 -7.13 -14.43 -19.70
N TRP A 56 -6.05 -13.65 -19.82
CA TRP A 56 -4.85 -13.85 -19.01
C TRP A 56 -5.12 -13.69 -17.52
N ILE A 57 -5.89 -12.66 -17.12
CA ILE A 57 -6.23 -12.44 -15.71
C ILE A 57 -7.06 -13.62 -15.18
N LEU A 58 -8.08 -14.07 -15.90
CA LEU A 58 -8.93 -15.19 -15.47
C LEU A 58 -8.16 -16.49 -15.37
N ILE A 59 -7.41 -16.86 -16.40
CA ILE A 59 -6.64 -18.10 -16.44
C ILE A 59 -5.46 -18.03 -15.46
N GLY A 60 -4.73 -16.90 -15.45
CA GLY A 60 -3.55 -16.70 -14.61
C GLY A 60 -3.88 -16.68 -13.13
N SER A 61 -5.00 -16.06 -12.74
CA SER A 61 -5.42 -16.05 -11.33
C SER A 61 -5.76 -17.45 -10.81
N VAL A 62 -6.33 -18.30 -11.63
CA VAL A 62 -6.67 -19.68 -11.23
C VAL A 62 -5.45 -20.60 -11.33
N LEU A 63 -4.82 -20.70 -12.50
CA LEU A 63 -3.76 -21.67 -12.75
C LEU A 63 -2.41 -21.28 -12.11
N ALA A 64 -2.07 -20.00 -12.12
CA ALA A 64 -0.83 -19.54 -11.51
C ALA A 64 -1.06 -19.10 -10.05
N GLY A 65 -1.95 -18.14 -9.80
CA GLY A 65 -2.15 -17.57 -8.47
C GLY A 65 -2.66 -18.57 -7.45
N ALA A 66 -3.84 -19.13 -7.66
CA ALA A 66 -4.48 -20.02 -6.69
C ALA A 66 -3.68 -21.33 -6.48
N VAL A 67 -3.11 -21.90 -7.53
CA VAL A 67 -2.29 -23.12 -7.41
C VAL A 67 -0.99 -22.81 -6.65
N HIS A 68 -0.33 -21.71 -6.98
CA HIS A 68 0.88 -21.27 -6.29
C HIS A 68 0.62 -21.06 -4.79
N ASP A 69 -0.40 -20.30 -4.43
CA ASP A 69 -0.74 -19.99 -3.04
C ASP A 69 -1.10 -21.24 -2.26
N PHE A 70 -1.89 -22.13 -2.88
CA PHE A 70 -2.25 -23.40 -2.25
C PHE A 70 -1.02 -24.28 -1.97
N VAL A 71 -0.12 -24.42 -2.94
CA VAL A 71 1.09 -25.23 -2.79
C VAL A 71 2.03 -24.66 -1.74
N LEU A 72 2.21 -23.33 -1.71
CA LEU A 72 3.04 -22.68 -0.71
C LEU A 72 2.48 -22.80 0.70
N LEU A 73 1.18 -22.55 0.89
CA LEU A 73 0.53 -22.69 2.19
C LEU A 73 0.56 -24.13 2.68
N PHE A 74 0.25 -25.09 1.80
CA PHE A 74 0.31 -26.51 2.12
C PHE A 74 1.73 -26.93 2.53
N SER A 75 2.73 -26.52 1.78
CA SER A 75 4.13 -26.82 2.07
C SER A 75 4.57 -26.20 3.38
N SER A 76 4.25 -24.92 3.62
CA SER A 76 4.59 -24.23 4.87
C SER A 76 3.99 -24.95 6.10
N VAL A 77 2.70 -25.31 6.04
CA VAL A 77 2.05 -26.08 7.12
C VAL A 77 2.71 -27.43 7.33
N ARG A 78 3.12 -28.12 6.25
CA ARG A 78 3.81 -29.41 6.31
C ARG A 78 5.19 -29.32 6.96
N TYR A 79 5.89 -28.20 6.74
CA TYR A 79 7.22 -27.93 7.28
C TYR A 79 7.20 -27.05 8.54
N ASN A 80 6.15 -27.15 9.35
CA ASN A 80 6.01 -26.49 10.65
C ASN A 80 6.01 -24.93 10.56
N GLY A 81 5.41 -24.38 9.53
CA GLY A 81 5.30 -22.92 9.34
C GLY A 81 6.57 -22.26 8.79
N LYS A 82 7.47 -23.02 8.17
CA LYS A 82 8.71 -22.51 7.59
C LYS A 82 8.45 -21.70 6.32
N SER A 83 9.38 -20.76 6.06
CA SER A 83 9.41 -19.99 4.82
C SER A 83 9.82 -20.86 3.62
N ILE A 84 9.51 -20.37 2.40
CA ILE A 84 9.93 -21.06 1.17
C ILE A 84 11.45 -21.20 1.07
N ALA A 85 12.21 -20.23 1.57
CA ALA A 85 13.67 -20.28 1.59
C ALA A 85 14.20 -21.37 2.53
N ASP A 86 13.58 -21.56 3.71
CA ASP A 86 13.94 -22.62 4.64
C ASP A 86 13.59 -23.99 4.11
N ILE A 87 12.45 -24.10 3.40
CA ILE A 87 12.05 -25.35 2.74
C ILE A 87 13.05 -25.69 1.63
N ALA A 88 13.40 -24.73 0.77
CA ALA A 88 14.40 -24.93 -0.28
C ALA A 88 15.78 -25.32 0.28
N LYS A 89 16.17 -24.74 1.42
CA LYS A 89 17.40 -25.10 2.11
C LYS A 89 17.39 -26.53 2.60
N GLY A 90 16.26 -27.00 3.13
CA GLY A 90 16.14 -28.36 3.68
C GLY A 90 15.96 -29.45 2.61
N GLU A 91 15.22 -29.16 1.54
CA GLU A 91 14.87 -30.15 0.52
C GLU A 91 15.83 -30.19 -0.67
N ILE A 92 16.50 -29.08 -0.99
CA ILE A 92 17.38 -29.00 -2.17
C ILE A 92 18.84 -28.84 -1.73
N SER A 93 19.20 -27.66 -1.18
CA SER A 93 20.54 -27.39 -0.69
C SER A 93 20.63 -26.05 0.05
N SER A 94 21.71 -25.84 0.82
CA SER A 94 21.99 -24.54 1.46
C SER A 94 22.09 -23.40 0.44
N LEU A 95 22.67 -23.66 -0.73
CA LEU A 95 22.78 -22.66 -1.80
C LEU A 95 21.41 -22.28 -2.34
N ALA A 96 20.53 -23.27 -2.57
CA ALA A 96 19.16 -23.02 -3.02
C ALA A 96 18.39 -22.17 -1.99
N GLY A 97 18.54 -22.42 -0.71
CA GLY A 97 17.92 -21.63 0.35
C GLY A 97 18.37 -20.17 0.34
N ILE A 98 19.67 -19.92 0.24
CA ILE A 98 20.23 -18.55 0.18
C ILE A 98 19.75 -17.84 -1.08
N THR A 99 19.81 -18.49 -2.24
CA THR A 99 19.36 -17.92 -3.50
C THR A 99 17.87 -17.56 -3.45
N THR A 100 17.03 -18.45 -2.93
CA THR A 100 15.58 -18.20 -2.75
C THR A 100 15.34 -17.02 -1.81
N MET A 101 16.06 -16.93 -0.70
CA MET A 101 15.95 -15.82 0.26
C MET A 101 16.29 -14.48 -0.41
N LEU A 102 17.42 -14.41 -1.10
CA LEU A 102 17.84 -13.18 -1.78
C LEU A 102 16.88 -12.79 -2.92
N ALA A 103 16.43 -13.76 -3.71
CA ALA A 103 15.45 -13.54 -4.77
C ALA A 103 14.12 -13.01 -4.22
N THR A 104 13.62 -13.62 -3.14
CA THR A 104 12.38 -13.18 -2.48
C THR A 104 12.54 -11.77 -1.91
N LEU A 105 13.65 -11.46 -1.25
CA LEU A 105 13.93 -10.12 -0.73
C LEU A 105 13.95 -9.07 -1.86
N PHE A 106 14.63 -9.37 -2.94
CA PHE A 106 14.71 -8.49 -4.11
C PHE A 106 13.33 -8.26 -4.75
N LEU A 107 12.55 -9.32 -4.92
CA LEU A 107 11.18 -9.23 -5.43
C LEU A 107 10.28 -8.37 -4.52
N LEU A 108 10.39 -8.52 -3.19
CA LEU A 108 9.62 -7.72 -2.25
C LEU A 108 9.98 -6.23 -2.36
N ILE A 109 11.27 -5.90 -2.45
CA ILE A 109 11.72 -4.51 -2.60
C ILE A 109 11.16 -3.88 -3.89
N ILE A 110 11.27 -4.58 -5.02
CA ILE A 110 10.75 -4.09 -6.31
C ILE A 110 9.24 -3.94 -6.27
N THR A 111 8.53 -4.92 -5.71
CA THR A 111 7.08 -4.88 -5.59
C THR A 111 6.62 -3.71 -4.73
N MET A 112 7.26 -3.50 -3.58
CA MET A 112 6.96 -2.34 -2.71
C MET A 112 7.23 -1.02 -3.41
N ALA A 113 8.35 -0.89 -4.11
CA ALA A 113 8.68 0.32 -4.86
C ALA A 113 7.66 0.61 -5.97
N GLY A 114 7.28 -0.42 -6.74
CA GLY A 114 6.28 -0.30 -7.80
C GLY A 114 4.89 0.08 -7.25
N MET A 115 4.43 -0.60 -6.20
CA MET A 115 3.15 -0.28 -5.57
C MET A 115 3.13 1.13 -4.97
N SER A 116 4.22 1.54 -4.31
CA SER A 116 4.34 2.89 -3.74
C SER A 116 4.26 3.96 -4.82
N ALA A 117 4.92 3.75 -5.98
CA ALA A 117 4.85 4.66 -7.11
C ALA A 117 3.43 4.79 -7.67
N VAL A 118 2.71 3.67 -7.82
CA VAL A 118 1.32 3.66 -8.29
C VAL A 118 0.41 4.42 -7.32
N VAL A 119 0.52 4.17 -6.02
CA VAL A 119 -0.27 4.86 -5.00
C VAL A 119 0.05 6.35 -4.98
N ALA A 120 1.33 6.73 -5.01
CA ALA A 120 1.74 8.13 -5.04
C ALA A 120 1.16 8.87 -6.26
N ASN A 121 1.25 8.27 -7.46
CA ASN A 121 0.68 8.86 -8.67
C ASN A 121 -0.86 8.98 -8.61
N SER A 122 -1.54 8.01 -7.97
CA SER A 122 -2.99 8.04 -7.81
C SER A 122 -3.47 9.10 -6.82
N LEU A 123 -2.63 9.47 -5.86
CA LEU A 123 -2.93 10.51 -4.87
C LEU A 123 -2.48 11.91 -5.32
N GLU A 124 -1.70 12.00 -6.39
CA GLU A 124 -1.25 13.27 -6.94
C GLU A 124 -2.44 14.13 -7.35
N ASN A 125 -2.48 15.37 -6.87
CA ASN A 125 -3.57 16.33 -7.11
C ASN A 125 -4.96 15.87 -6.64
N SER A 126 -5.04 14.90 -5.74
CA SER A 126 -6.31 14.40 -5.20
C SER A 126 -6.39 14.63 -3.68
N PRO A 127 -6.86 15.80 -3.21
CA PRO A 127 -7.03 16.07 -1.78
C PRO A 127 -7.96 15.06 -1.10
N TRP A 128 -9.02 14.66 -1.80
CA TRP A 128 -9.94 13.64 -1.32
C TRP A 128 -9.26 12.28 -1.10
N GLY A 129 -8.53 11.81 -2.11
CA GLY A 129 -7.81 10.54 -2.02
C GLY A 129 -6.77 10.54 -0.91
N PHE A 130 -5.96 11.61 -0.84
CA PHE A 130 -4.94 11.75 0.19
C PHE A 130 -5.53 11.82 1.60
N PHE A 131 -6.61 12.59 1.80
CA PHE A 131 -7.33 12.63 3.07
C PHE A 131 -7.84 11.25 3.48
N THR A 132 -8.52 10.55 2.57
CA THR A 132 -9.11 9.23 2.85
C THR A 132 -8.04 8.20 3.24
N VAL A 133 -6.92 8.17 2.51
CA VAL A 133 -5.80 7.27 2.83
C VAL A 133 -5.16 7.66 4.16
N SER A 134 -4.93 8.96 4.41
CA SER A 134 -4.35 9.42 5.67
C SER A 134 -5.23 9.08 6.88
N MET A 135 -6.55 9.10 6.74
CA MET A 135 -7.49 8.73 7.80
C MET A 135 -7.44 7.25 8.17
N THR A 136 -6.94 6.38 7.30
CA THR A 136 -6.79 4.96 7.65
C THR A 136 -5.84 4.74 8.82
N ILE A 137 -4.81 5.59 8.98
CA ILE A 137 -3.82 5.47 10.08
C ILE A 137 -4.48 5.72 11.45
N PRO A 138 -5.12 6.89 11.71
CA PRO A 138 -5.78 7.12 13.01
C PRO A 138 -6.93 6.13 13.25
N ILE A 139 -7.65 5.71 12.22
CA ILE A 139 -8.68 4.67 12.35
C ILE A 139 -8.07 3.34 12.79
N ALA A 140 -6.96 2.91 12.19
CA ALA A 140 -6.28 1.68 12.58
C ALA A 140 -5.76 1.74 14.01
N ILE A 141 -5.17 2.86 14.42
CA ILE A 141 -4.73 3.07 15.80
C ILE A 141 -5.92 3.00 16.77
N PHE A 142 -7.02 3.68 16.45
CA PHE A 142 -8.23 3.66 17.26
C PHE A 142 -8.78 2.24 17.44
N ILE A 143 -8.90 1.47 16.36
CA ILE A 143 -9.37 0.08 16.39
C ILE A 143 -8.41 -0.82 17.18
N GLY A 144 -7.09 -0.61 17.03
CA GLY A 144 -6.09 -1.32 17.82
C GLY A 144 -6.22 -1.05 19.32
N CYS A 145 -6.38 0.22 19.70
CA CYS A 145 -6.64 0.61 21.09
C CYS A 145 -7.97 0.06 21.61
N TYR A 146 -9.03 0.11 20.80
CA TYR A 146 -10.33 -0.43 21.13
C TYR A 146 -10.27 -1.92 21.47
N LEU A 147 -9.63 -2.73 20.60
CA LEU A 147 -9.47 -4.17 20.81
C LEU A 147 -8.55 -4.52 21.97
N ARG A 148 -7.56 -3.67 22.27
CA ARG A 148 -6.60 -3.94 23.34
C ARG A 148 -7.11 -3.53 24.73
N TRP A 149 -7.76 -2.37 24.84
CA TRP A 149 -8.08 -1.77 26.15
C TRP A 149 -9.57 -1.68 26.46
N ILE A 150 -10.43 -1.49 25.45
CA ILE A 150 -11.86 -1.24 25.68
C ILE A 150 -12.66 -2.55 25.65
N ARG A 151 -12.53 -3.30 24.55
CA ARG A 151 -13.25 -4.58 24.36
C ARG A 151 -12.34 -5.68 23.77
N PRO A 152 -11.50 -6.30 24.59
CA PRO A 152 -10.61 -7.36 24.12
C PRO A 152 -11.39 -8.53 23.50
N GLY A 153 -11.01 -8.94 22.29
CA GLY A 153 -11.59 -10.09 21.60
C GLY A 153 -12.90 -9.85 20.84
N GLN A 154 -13.49 -8.63 20.90
CA GLN A 154 -14.73 -8.32 20.18
C GLN A 154 -14.47 -7.90 18.72
N ILE A 155 -13.92 -8.82 17.94
CA ILE A 155 -13.49 -8.57 16.55
C ILE A 155 -14.66 -8.10 15.67
N LYS A 156 -15.87 -8.65 15.86
CA LYS A 156 -17.04 -8.28 15.04
C LYS A 156 -17.45 -6.82 15.24
N GLU A 157 -17.51 -6.35 16.49
CA GLU A 157 -17.79 -4.94 16.80
C GLU A 157 -16.72 -4.03 16.21
N ALA A 158 -15.46 -4.34 16.45
CA ALA A 158 -14.34 -3.57 15.92
C ALA A 158 -14.36 -3.48 14.39
N THR A 159 -14.72 -4.57 13.72
CA THR A 159 -14.86 -4.59 12.24
C THR A 159 -15.98 -3.65 11.79
N ILE A 160 -17.15 -3.69 12.42
CA ILE A 160 -18.28 -2.83 12.05
C ILE A 160 -17.91 -1.35 12.26
N ILE A 161 -17.30 -1.03 13.40
CA ILE A 161 -16.85 0.34 13.72
C ILE A 161 -15.80 0.79 12.70
N GLY A 162 -14.80 -0.04 12.40
CA GLY A 162 -13.74 0.28 11.45
C GLY A 162 -14.28 0.53 10.03
N VAL A 163 -15.17 -0.33 9.55
CA VAL A 163 -15.81 -0.16 8.25
C VAL A 163 -16.66 1.12 8.22
N ALA A 164 -17.43 1.39 9.25
CA ALA A 164 -18.22 2.61 9.34
C ALA A 164 -17.34 3.88 9.34
N MET A 165 -16.22 3.87 10.05
CA MET A 165 -15.27 4.98 10.06
C MET A 165 -14.60 5.20 8.69
N ILE A 166 -14.22 4.13 8.00
CA ILE A 166 -13.65 4.22 6.64
C ILE A 166 -14.70 4.78 5.67
N LEU A 167 -15.92 4.28 5.71
CA LEU A 167 -17.01 4.79 4.88
C LEU A 167 -17.30 6.28 5.18
N ALA A 168 -17.28 6.66 6.44
CA ALA A 168 -17.40 8.07 6.83
C ALA A 168 -16.26 8.90 6.23
N ALA A 169 -15.01 8.46 6.31
CA ALA A 169 -13.88 9.16 5.73
C ALA A 169 -14.01 9.33 4.19
N VAL A 170 -14.51 8.31 3.50
CA VAL A 170 -14.77 8.37 2.04
C VAL A 170 -15.88 9.37 1.72
N ILE A 171 -16.99 9.37 2.47
CA ILE A 171 -18.15 10.26 2.24
C ILE A 171 -17.80 11.72 2.58
N PHE A 172 -17.05 11.96 3.64
CA PHE A 172 -16.64 13.30 4.04
C PHE A 172 -15.46 13.86 3.23
N GLY A 173 -14.68 13.03 2.57
CA GLY A 173 -13.52 13.42 1.79
C GLY A 173 -13.76 14.52 0.74
N PRO A 174 -14.87 14.50 -0.05
CA PRO A 174 -15.19 15.57 -0.99
C PRO A 174 -15.38 16.93 -0.31
N ASN A 175 -15.94 16.96 0.91
CA ASN A 175 -16.10 18.20 1.67
C ASN A 175 -14.74 18.79 2.10
N VAL A 176 -13.76 17.93 2.40
CA VAL A 176 -12.39 18.34 2.70
C VAL A 176 -11.72 18.91 1.44
N ALA A 177 -11.91 18.26 0.29
CA ALA A 177 -11.39 18.77 -0.98
C ALA A 177 -11.98 20.13 -1.39
N ALA A 178 -13.22 20.43 -0.99
CA ALA A 178 -13.89 21.68 -1.22
C ALA A 178 -13.63 22.75 -0.14
N SER A 179 -12.95 22.39 0.95
CA SER A 179 -12.72 23.27 2.10
C SER A 179 -11.35 23.97 2.05
N SER A 180 -11.15 24.93 2.96
CA SER A 180 -9.84 25.56 3.19
C SER A 180 -8.75 24.57 3.67
N LEU A 181 -9.11 23.34 3.96
CA LEU A 181 -8.17 22.28 4.35
C LEU A 181 -7.56 21.56 3.14
N ALA A 182 -8.09 21.76 1.93
CA ALA A 182 -7.60 21.12 0.72
C ALA A 182 -6.07 21.24 0.53
N PRO A 183 -5.41 22.38 0.75
CA PRO A 183 -3.96 22.52 0.57
C PRO A 183 -3.14 21.59 1.46
N TYR A 184 -3.63 21.25 2.66
CA TYR A 184 -2.93 20.34 3.58
C TYR A 184 -3.01 18.87 3.14
N PHE A 185 -3.97 18.55 2.28
CA PHE A 185 -4.19 17.21 1.75
C PHE A 185 -3.89 17.09 0.26
N THR A 186 -3.25 18.10 -0.34
CA THR A 186 -2.85 18.05 -1.74
C THR A 186 -1.38 17.69 -1.85
N TYR A 187 -1.09 16.57 -2.50
CA TYR A 187 0.25 16.20 -2.90
C TYR A 187 0.46 16.65 -4.35
N ASN A 188 1.37 17.58 -4.55
CA ASN A 188 1.75 18.06 -5.88
C ASN A 188 3.25 17.90 -6.05
N ARG A 189 3.65 16.95 -6.90
CA ARG A 189 5.06 16.64 -7.18
C ARG A 189 5.81 17.85 -7.75
N GLU A 190 5.20 18.57 -8.66
CA GLU A 190 5.79 19.74 -9.30
C GLU A 190 6.14 20.83 -8.27
N GLN A 191 5.22 21.12 -7.36
CA GLN A 191 5.48 22.08 -6.27
C GLN A 191 6.60 21.62 -5.33
N ILE A 192 6.70 20.32 -5.06
CA ILE A 192 7.77 19.79 -4.22
C ILE A 192 9.12 19.88 -4.92
N GLU A 193 9.18 19.57 -6.21
CA GLU A 193 10.43 19.71 -6.98
C GLU A 193 10.86 21.16 -7.09
N ILE A 194 9.93 22.06 -7.35
CA ILE A 194 10.16 23.51 -7.37
C ILE A 194 10.65 23.98 -6.00
N SER A 195 9.99 23.60 -4.91
CA SER A 195 10.41 23.98 -3.55
C SER A 195 11.83 23.48 -3.21
N ARG A 196 12.16 22.25 -3.59
CA ARG A 196 13.52 21.70 -3.42
C ARG A 196 14.57 22.40 -4.27
N TYR A 197 14.20 22.86 -5.45
CA TYR A 197 15.07 23.66 -6.30
C TYR A 197 15.39 24.99 -5.64
N TYR A 198 14.37 25.71 -5.16
CA TYR A 198 14.54 27.01 -4.49
C TYR A 198 15.26 26.89 -3.13
N GLU A 199 15.08 25.79 -2.40
CA GLU A 199 15.80 25.53 -1.14
C GLU A 199 17.32 25.44 -1.36
N LYS A 200 17.77 25.02 -2.54
CA LYS A 200 19.19 24.93 -2.91
C LYS A 200 19.78 26.25 -3.39
N LEU A 201 18.95 27.26 -3.67
CA LEU A 201 19.43 28.56 -4.12
C LEU A 201 19.99 29.39 -2.95
N PRO A 202 21.01 30.22 -3.18
CA PRO A 202 21.47 31.20 -2.19
C PRO A 202 20.34 32.13 -1.76
N LYS A 203 20.25 32.39 -0.45
CA LYS A 203 19.18 33.24 0.14
C LYS A 203 18.87 34.54 -0.60
N PRO A 204 19.87 35.30 -1.11
CA PRO A 204 19.58 36.55 -1.88
C PRO A 204 18.77 36.31 -3.15
N ILE A 205 19.02 35.18 -3.84
CA ILE A 205 18.29 34.82 -5.06
C ILE A 205 16.88 34.36 -4.70
N LEU A 206 16.73 33.66 -3.59
CA LEU A 206 15.44 33.20 -3.10
C LEU A 206 14.49 34.34 -2.78
N LEU A 207 15.00 35.41 -2.14
CA LEU A 207 14.21 36.63 -1.85
C LEU A 207 13.83 37.42 -3.10
N ALA A 208 14.65 37.40 -4.14
CA ALA A 208 14.35 38.08 -5.41
C ALA A 208 13.31 37.35 -6.27
N THR A 209 13.09 36.04 -6.00
CA THR A 209 12.13 35.22 -6.77
C THR A 209 10.77 35.06 -6.08
N GLN A 210 10.58 35.64 -4.90
CA GLN A 210 9.30 35.65 -4.19
C GLN A 210 8.49 36.88 -4.58
N GLU A 211 7.30 36.69 -5.10
CA GLU A 211 6.35 37.74 -5.40
C GLU A 211 5.09 37.60 -4.54
N PHE A 212 4.67 38.70 -3.91
CA PHE A 212 3.48 38.75 -3.07
C PHE A 212 2.31 39.20 -3.91
N VAL A 213 1.37 38.31 -4.23
CA VAL A 213 0.17 38.63 -4.98
C VAL A 213 -1.05 38.21 -4.15
N ASP A 214 -1.96 39.16 -3.88
CA ASP A 214 -3.22 38.92 -3.14
C ASP A 214 -3.06 38.21 -1.80
N GLY A 215 -1.99 38.53 -1.05
CA GLY A 215 -1.73 37.97 0.27
C GLY A 215 -1.09 36.57 0.26
N ASN A 216 -0.82 36.01 -0.90
CA ASN A 216 -0.11 34.75 -1.08
C ASN A 216 1.28 34.95 -1.64
N ILE A 217 2.23 34.13 -1.22
CA ILE A 217 3.60 34.10 -1.75
C ILE A 217 3.62 33.21 -2.98
N TYR A 218 3.89 33.77 -4.13
CA TYR A 218 4.14 33.05 -5.37
C TYR A 218 5.62 32.99 -5.68
N TRP A 219 6.08 31.86 -6.16
CA TRP A 219 7.44 31.70 -6.63
C TRP A 219 7.52 32.11 -8.10
N ARG A 220 8.30 33.13 -8.38
CA ARG A 220 8.57 33.56 -9.75
C ARG A 220 9.63 32.68 -10.36
N ASP A 221 9.33 32.02 -11.47
CA ASP A 221 10.31 31.22 -12.22
C ASP A 221 11.13 32.15 -13.13
N PRO A 222 12.39 32.41 -12.78
CA PRO A 222 13.22 33.31 -13.59
C PRO A 222 13.46 32.81 -15.03
N ALA A 223 13.23 31.50 -15.31
CA ALA A 223 13.35 30.95 -16.65
C ALA A 223 12.13 31.26 -17.53
N LYS A 224 10.95 31.52 -16.94
CA LYS A 224 9.74 31.91 -17.69
C LYS A 224 9.66 33.39 -18.04
N ASP A 225 10.29 34.24 -17.25
CA ASP A 225 10.31 35.71 -17.52
C ASP A 225 11.19 36.10 -18.70
N THR A 226 12.11 35.26 -19.13
CA THR A 226 13.00 35.54 -20.27
C THR A 226 12.38 35.24 -21.63
N VAL A 227 11.23 34.58 -21.68
CA VAL A 227 10.58 34.13 -22.93
C VAL A 227 9.52 35.12 -23.43
N ASN A 228 9.04 36.07 -22.60
CA ASN A 228 7.92 36.95 -22.95
C ASN A 228 8.34 38.38 -23.31
N ASN A 229 9.63 38.69 -23.49
CA ASN A 229 10.10 40.00 -23.89
C ASN A 229 10.60 40.10 -25.35
N GLU A 230 10.32 39.10 -26.18
CA GLU A 230 10.55 39.20 -27.63
C GLU A 230 9.24 38.97 -28.37
N GLY A 231 8.49 40.04 -28.56
CA GLY A 231 7.28 40.05 -29.36
C GLY A 231 6.70 41.45 -29.50
#